data_178099c6b2e0ca9010f17c606e27110a
#
_entry.id   178099c6b2e0ca9010f17c606e27110a
#
_cell.length_a   1.000
_cell.length_b   1.000
_cell.length_c   1.000
_cell.angle_alpha   90.00
_cell.angle_beta   90.00
_cell.angle_gamma   90.00
#
_symmetry.space_group_name_H-M   'P 1'
#
loop_
_entity.id
_entity.type
_entity.pdbx_description
1 polymer ?
#
loop_
_entity_poly.entity_id
_entity_poly.type
_entity_poly.pdbx_seq_one_letter_code
_entity_poly.pdbx_strand_id
1 'polypeptide(L)'
;MLSSITKETFGKEIGRETETRVFFVDFLREPTFDEETGETIDSNPSFYESTVSLPSIKQVADAKMKIFNETSKALKLDLVLFDDALKHMMRIARLLAMDRGSALLVGVGGSGKQSLTRLAAYVSGAFTFQITISKQYNQAALFE
;
A
#
# COMPACT_ATOMS: atom_id res chain seq x y z
N MET A 1 13.72 -0.80 -25.82
CA MET A 1 12.63 -1.42 -26.59
C MET A 1 11.29 -0.72 -26.37
N LEU A 2 10.76 -0.58 -25.14
CA LEU A 2 9.52 0.19 -24.87
C LEU A 2 9.60 1.67 -25.30
N SER A 3 10.73 2.35 -25.06
CA SER A 3 10.91 3.76 -25.41
C SER A 3 10.95 4.02 -26.93
N SER A 4 11.33 3.06 -27.75
CA SER A 4 11.29 3.18 -29.21
C SER A 4 9.87 3.01 -29.75
N ILE A 5 9.09 2.10 -29.19
CA ILE A 5 7.70 1.87 -29.57
C ILE A 5 6.81 3.05 -29.21
N THR A 6 7.02 3.64 -28.01
CA THR A 6 6.26 4.84 -27.59
C THR A 6 6.59 6.07 -28.45
N LYS A 7 7.86 6.23 -28.89
CA LYS A 7 8.24 7.30 -29.81
C LYS A 7 7.61 7.17 -31.21
N GLU A 8 7.47 5.95 -31.70
CA GLU A 8 6.83 5.69 -33.00
C GLU A 8 5.32 5.86 -32.98
N THR A 9 4.67 5.45 -31.88
CA THR A 9 3.19 5.42 -31.80
C THR A 9 2.59 6.75 -31.35
N PHE A 10 3.25 7.49 -30.46
CA PHE A 10 2.69 8.68 -29.79
C PHE A 10 3.47 9.99 -30.05
N GLY A 11 4.58 9.95 -30.81
CA GLY A 11 5.38 11.11 -31.12
C GLY A 11 6.37 11.54 -30.03
N LYS A 12 7.16 12.58 -30.33
CA LYS A 12 8.29 13.02 -29.48
C LYS A 12 7.90 13.56 -28.10
N GLU A 13 6.68 14.03 -27.91
CA GLU A 13 6.25 14.68 -26.65
C GLU A 13 6.02 13.66 -25.53
N ILE A 14 5.45 12.52 -25.82
CA ILE A 14 5.19 11.47 -24.82
C ILE A 14 6.49 10.77 -24.38
N GLY A 15 7.53 10.78 -25.21
CA GLY A 15 8.84 10.21 -24.86
C GLY A 15 9.56 10.94 -23.72
N ARG A 16 9.23 12.20 -23.43
CA ARG A 16 9.80 12.94 -22.28
C ARG A 16 9.02 12.70 -20.98
N GLU A 17 7.72 12.51 -21.05
CA GLU A 17 6.89 12.19 -19.88
C GLU A 17 7.12 10.76 -19.37
N THR A 18 7.51 9.82 -20.24
CA THR A 18 7.82 8.45 -19.84
C THR A 18 9.15 8.30 -19.07
N GLU A 19 10.02 9.31 -19.07
CA GLU A 19 11.22 9.33 -18.23
C GLU A 19 10.89 9.69 -16.78
N THR A 20 9.77 10.34 -16.52
CA THR A 20 9.30 10.63 -15.18
C THR A 20 8.59 9.39 -14.65
N ARG A 21 9.10 8.81 -13.56
CA ARG A 21 8.46 7.66 -12.91
C ARG A 21 7.12 8.10 -12.32
N VAL A 22 6.05 7.68 -12.94
CA VAL A 22 4.69 7.88 -12.45
C VAL A 22 4.31 6.70 -11.57
N PHE A 23 3.81 6.98 -10.38
CA PHE A 23 3.25 5.99 -9.47
C PHE A 23 1.73 6.10 -9.49
N PHE A 24 1.05 4.98 -9.28
CA PHE A 24 -0.40 4.93 -9.20
C PHE A 24 -0.78 4.31 -7.86
N VAL A 25 -1.60 5.00 -7.11
CA VAL A 25 -2.07 4.59 -5.79
C VAL A 25 -3.53 5.01 -5.58
N ASP A 26 -4.20 4.38 -4.63
CA ASP A 26 -5.62 4.58 -4.34
C ASP A 26 -5.91 5.08 -2.92
N PHE A 27 -4.88 5.52 -2.21
CA PHE A 27 -4.96 5.86 -0.79
C PHE A 27 -4.49 7.30 -0.46
N LEU A 28 -4.41 8.18 -1.45
CA LEU A 28 -3.94 9.56 -1.22
C LEU A 28 -5.02 10.46 -0.65
N ARG A 29 -6.29 10.10 -0.82
CA ARG A 29 -7.42 10.92 -0.39
C ARG A 29 -7.73 10.72 1.08
N GLU A 30 -8.11 11.82 1.72
CA GLU A 30 -8.60 11.80 3.09
C GLU A 30 -10.08 11.36 3.13
N PRO A 31 -10.56 10.87 4.30
CA PRO A 31 -11.98 10.58 4.49
C PRO A 31 -12.86 11.78 4.14
N THR A 32 -13.98 11.52 3.51
CA THR A 32 -14.97 12.54 3.19
C THR A 32 -16.09 12.54 4.22
N PHE A 33 -16.47 13.75 4.65
CA PHE A 33 -17.51 13.98 5.63
C PHE A 33 -18.63 14.82 5.02
N ASP A 34 -19.84 14.60 5.50
CA ASP A 34 -20.97 15.46 5.20
C ASP A 34 -20.78 16.82 5.91
N GLU A 35 -20.88 17.92 5.16
CA GLU A 35 -20.64 19.26 5.69
C GLU A 35 -21.74 19.72 6.66
N GLU A 36 -22.96 19.20 6.53
CA GLU A 36 -24.10 19.60 7.36
C GLU A 36 -24.24 18.73 8.61
N THR A 37 -24.04 17.41 8.47
CA THR A 37 -24.25 16.46 9.58
C THR A 37 -22.95 16.09 10.29
N GLY A 38 -21.79 16.29 9.66
CA GLY A 38 -20.48 15.83 10.16
C GLY A 38 -20.31 14.31 10.09
N GLU A 39 -21.26 13.60 9.50
CA GLU A 39 -21.17 12.15 9.35
C GLU A 39 -20.13 11.76 8.27
N THR A 40 -19.46 10.66 8.47
CA THR A 40 -18.49 10.14 7.50
C THR A 40 -19.23 9.55 6.31
N ILE A 41 -19.10 10.18 5.13
CA ILE A 41 -19.65 9.67 3.87
C ILE A 41 -18.79 8.50 3.38
N ASP A 42 -17.47 8.67 3.34
CA ASP A 42 -16.52 7.63 2.95
C ASP A 42 -15.29 7.72 3.85
N SER A 43 -15.07 6.68 4.64
CA SER A 43 -13.95 6.59 5.58
C SER A 43 -12.61 6.32 4.91
N ASN A 44 -12.63 5.76 3.70
CA ASN A 44 -11.42 5.40 2.97
C ASN A 44 -11.67 5.47 1.46
N PRO A 45 -11.81 6.69 0.89
CA PRO A 45 -12.11 6.84 -0.53
C PRO A 45 -10.96 6.27 -1.37
N SER A 46 -11.25 5.15 -2.03
CA SER A 46 -10.29 4.43 -2.88
C SER A 46 -10.43 4.93 -4.32
N PHE A 47 -9.57 5.85 -4.70
CA PHE A 47 -9.51 6.37 -6.06
C PHE A 47 -8.12 6.21 -6.64
N TYR A 48 -8.00 5.38 -7.67
CA TYR A 48 -6.73 5.07 -8.29
C TYR A 48 -6.24 6.24 -9.15
N GLU A 49 -5.30 7.00 -8.61
CA GLU A 49 -4.78 8.20 -9.24
C GLU A 49 -3.26 8.18 -9.40
N SER A 50 -2.76 8.95 -10.36
CA SER A 50 -1.35 9.04 -10.67
C SER A 50 -0.66 10.10 -9.81
N THR A 51 0.55 9.82 -9.35
CA THR A 51 1.44 10.78 -8.71
C THR A 51 2.88 10.57 -9.14
N VAL A 52 3.62 11.65 -9.26
CA VAL A 52 5.07 11.63 -9.51
C VAL A 52 5.89 11.83 -8.24
N SER A 53 5.22 12.10 -7.12
CA SER A 53 5.85 12.51 -5.88
C SER A 53 5.91 11.37 -4.86
N LEU A 54 7.07 10.69 -4.77
CA LEU A 54 7.35 9.77 -3.67
C LEU A 54 7.27 10.42 -2.28
N PRO A 55 7.75 11.67 -2.08
CA PRO A 55 7.59 12.37 -0.82
C PRO A 55 6.14 12.52 -0.37
N SER A 56 5.19 12.79 -1.27
CA SER A 56 3.77 12.87 -0.94
C SER A 56 3.23 11.52 -0.47
N ILE A 57 3.57 10.44 -1.18
CA ILE A 57 3.20 9.07 -0.77
C ILE A 57 3.76 8.75 0.61
N LYS A 58 5.03 9.12 0.85
CA LYS A 58 5.67 8.91 2.15
C LYS A 58 4.93 9.65 3.27
N GLN A 59 4.59 10.90 3.05
CA GLN A 59 3.88 11.73 4.04
C GLN A 59 2.53 11.09 4.43
N VAL A 60 1.76 10.62 3.46
CA VAL A 60 0.48 9.92 3.72
C VAL A 60 0.71 8.59 4.44
N ALA A 61 1.70 7.81 4.03
CA ALA A 61 2.03 6.54 4.66
C ALA A 61 2.51 6.71 6.11
N ASP A 62 3.36 7.71 6.39
CA ASP A 62 3.82 8.05 7.75
C ASP A 62 2.64 8.51 8.63
N ALA A 63 1.74 9.34 8.10
CA ALA A 63 0.54 9.78 8.81
C ALA A 63 -0.39 8.60 9.15
N LYS A 64 -0.66 7.73 8.18
CA LYS A 64 -1.46 6.51 8.39
C LYS A 64 -0.81 5.53 9.37
N MET A 65 0.52 5.37 9.32
CA MET A 65 1.28 4.57 10.29
C MET A 65 1.16 5.13 11.71
N LYS A 66 1.19 6.44 11.87
CA LYS A 66 1.01 7.10 13.17
C LYS A 66 -0.38 6.82 13.74
N ILE A 67 -1.43 6.99 12.94
CA ILE A 67 -2.82 6.70 13.34
C ILE A 67 -2.97 5.21 13.70
N PHE A 68 -2.38 4.31 12.91
CA PHE A 68 -2.36 2.87 13.22
C PHE A 68 -1.75 2.61 14.60
N ASN A 69 -0.60 3.22 14.91
CA ASN A 69 0.09 3.04 16.17
C ASN A 69 -0.66 3.62 17.38
N GLU A 70 -1.48 4.65 17.17
CA GLU A 70 -2.35 5.23 18.19
C GLU A 70 -3.58 4.34 18.45
N THR A 71 -4.13 3.76 17.39
CA THR A 71 -5.34 2.93 17.45
C THR A 71 -5.03 1.50 17.93
N SER A 72 -3.90 0.94 17.49
CA SER A 72 -3.50 -0.44 17.79
C SER A 72 -2.69 -0.54 19.07
N LYS A 73 -3.32 -0.96 20.17
CA LYS A 73 -2.64 -1.13 21.48
C LYS A 73 -1.63 -2.30 21.50
N ALA A 74 -1.83 -3.32 20.66
CA ALA A 74 -1.09 -4.57 20.72
C ALA A 74 0.10 -4.67 19.75
N LEU A 75 0.08 -3.94 18.65
CA LEU A 75 1.08 -4.07 17.58
C LEU A 75 1.46 -2.69 17.06
N LYS A 76 2.59 -2.18 17.53
CA LYS A 76 3.17 -0.95 16.97
C LYS A 76 4.02 -1.26 15.75
N LEU A 77 3.87 -0.46 14.72
CA LEU A 77 4.71 -0.48 13.54
C LEU A 77 5.85 0.51 13.73
N ASP A 78 7.07 -0.01 13.73
CA ASP A 78 8.30 0.80 13.72
C ASP A 78 9.00 0.55 12.39
N LEU A 79 8.69 1.38 11.40
CA LEU A 79 9.19 1.27 10.04
C LEU A 79 9.81 2.58 9.60
N VAL A 80 11.01 2.49 9.04
CA VAL A 80 11.58 3.60 8.29
C VAL A 80 11.17 3.44 6.82
N LEU A 81 10.32 4.34 6.34
CA LEU A 81 9.82 4.33 4.97
C LEU A 81 10.82 5.04 4.05
N PHE A 82 11.73 4.27 3.46
CA PHE A 82 12.61 4.71 2.38
C PHE A 82 12.00 4.37 1.01
N ASP A 83 12.54 4.91 -0.06
CA ASP A 83 11.96 4.84 -1.41
C ASP A 83 11.58 3.42 -1.85
N ASP A 84 12.46 2.43 -1.60
CA ASP A 84 12.17 1.06 -2.01
C ASP A 84 11.12 0.40 -1.12
N ALA A 85 11.08 0.74 0.18
CA ALA A 85 10.00 0.29 1.06
C ALA A 85 8.63 0.85 0.61
N LEU A 86 8.58 2.12 0.21
CA LEU A 86 7.37 2.73 -0.36
C LEU A 86 6.94 2.03 -1.66
N LYS A 87 7.88 1.73 -2.56
CA LYS A 87 7.58 1.00 -3.79
C LYS A 87 7.02 -0.41 -3.51
N HIS A 88 7.57 -1.09 -2.50
CA HIS A 88 7.06 -2.39 -2.08
C HIS A 88 5.67 -2.26 -1.44
N MET A 89 5.46 -1.27 -0.58
CA MET A 89 4.15 -0.98 0.01
C MET A 89 3.08 -0.74 -1.07
N MET A 90 3.36 0.10 -2.06
CA MET A 90 2.44 0.37 -3.17
C MET A 90 2.11 -0.89 -3.98
N ARG A 91 3.09 -1.78 -4.19
CA ARG A 91 2.85 -3.06 -4.87
C ARG A 91 1.94 -3.98 -4.07
N ILE A 92 2.15 -4.05 -2.74
CA ILE A 92 1.30 -4.84 -1.86
C ILE A 92 -0.11 -4.26 -1.83
N ALA A 93 -0.26 -2.94 -1.64
CA ALA A 93 -1.56 -2.27 -1.66
C ALA A 93 -2.33 -2.56 -2.95
N ARG A 94 -1.67 -2.46 -4.11
CA ARG A 94 -2.27 -2.81 -5.41
C ARG A 94 -2.73 -4.26 -5.47
N LEU A 95 -1.94 -5.21 -4.96
CA LEU A 95 -2.33 -6.62 -4.93
C LEU A 95 -3.52 -6.87 -4.03
N LEU A 96 -3.61 -6.16 -2.90
CA LEU A 96 -4.77 -6.26 -1.99
C LEU A 96 -6.05 -5.69 -2.59
N ALA A 97 -5.94 -4.69 -3.47
CA ALA A 97 -7.08 -4.14 -4.21
C ALA A 97 -7.55 -5.04 -5.37
N MET A 98 -6.74 -6.03 -5.78
CA MET A 98 -7.12 -6.99 -6.83
C MET A 98 -7.99 -8.11 -6.24
N ASP A 99 -9.00 -8.51 -6.99
CA ASP A 99 -9.80 -9.68 -6.63
C ASP A 99 -8.92 -10.94 -6.54
N ARG A 100 -8.94 -11.63 -5.38
CA ARG A 100 -8.08 -12.79 -5.08
C ARG A 100 -6.58 -12.53 -5.25
N GLY A 101 -6.13 -11.29 -5.07
CA GLY A 101 -4.72 -10.93 -5.17
C GLY A 101 -3.86 -11.69 -4.16
N SER A 102 -2.76 -12.26 -4.60
CA SER A 102 -1.81 -12.98 -3.75
C SER A 102 -0.40 -12.46 -3.93
N ALA A 103 0.38 -12.40 -2.87
CA ALA A 103 1.76 -11.93 -2.87
C ALA A 103 2.70 -12.91 -2.17
N LEU A 104 3.85 -13.16 -2.76
CA LEU A 104 4.96 -13.86 -2.12
C LEU A 104 6.06 -12.85 -1.80
N LEU A 105 6.28 -12.59 -0.51
CA LEU A 105 7.36 -11.71 -0.04
C LEU A 105 8.55 -12.54 0.41
N VAL A 106 9.64 -12.44 -0.33
CA VAL A 106 10.90 -13.13 -0.04
C VAL A 106 11.93 -12.14 0.48
N GLY A 107 12.66 -12.52 1.53
CA GLY A 107 13.73 -11.70 2.11
C GLY A 107 14.20 -12.27 3.44
N VAL A 108 15.33 -11.77 3.93
CA VAL A 108 15.91 -12.20 5.22
C VAL A 108 14.98 -11.95 6.40
N GLY A 109 15.18 -12.69 7.49
CA GLY A 109 14.46 -12.48 8.74
C GLY A 109 14.67 -11.03 9.25
N GLY A 110 13.62 -10.42 9.82
CA GLY A 110 13.71 -9.06 10.35
C GLY A 110 13.71 -7.92 9.31
N SER A 111 13.55 -8.21 8.02
CA SER A 111 13.54 -7.18 6.94
C SER A 111 12.25 -6.33 6.88
N GLY A 112 11.41 -6.35 7.90
CA GLY A 112 10.21 -5.54 7.96
C GLY A 112 9.05 -5.99 7.06
N LYS A 113 9.14 -7.17 6.41
CA LYS A 113 8.08 -7.68 5.50
C LYS A 113 6.70 -7.69 6.15
N GLN A 114 6.60 -8.22 7.37
CA GLN A 114 5.32 -8.30 8.09
C GLN A 114 4.77 -6.92 8.44
N SER A 115 5.62 -6.04 8.95
CA SER A 115 5.23 -4.67 9.31
C SER A 115 4.81 -3.88 8.08
N LEU A 116 5.52 -4.03 6.96
CA LEU A 116 5.18 -3.39 5.70
C LEU A 116 3.85 -3.91 5.12
N THR A 117 3.60 -5.23 5.22
CA THR A 117 2.33 -5.82 4.79
C THR A 117 1.16 -5.32 5.63
N ARG A 118 1.34 -5.22 6.96
CA ARG A 118 0.30 -4.67 7.84
C ARG A 118 0.01 -3.20 7.53
N LEU A 119 1.05 -2.40 7.29
CA LEU A 119 0.87 -1.01 6.89
C LEU A 119 0.12 -0.91 5.56
N ALA A 120 0.52 -1.71 4.56
CA ALA A 120 -0.14 -1.74 3.26
C ALA A 120 -1.60 -2.17 3.38
N ALA A 121 -1.92 -3.19 4.19
CA ALA A 121 -3.28 -3.61 4.46
C ALA A 121 -4.10 -2.50 5.13
N TYR A 122 -3.54 -1.84 6.14
CA TYR A 122 -4.21 -0.73 6.82
C TYR A 122 -4.51 0.44 5.87
N VAL A 123 -3.53 0.80 5.04
CA VAL A 123 -3.67 1.88 4.05
C VAL A 123 -4.76 1.55 3.02
N SER A 124 -4.88 0.28 2.63
CA SER A 124 -5.90 -0.22 1.69
C SER A 124 -7.25 -0.52 2.35
N GLY A 125 -7.43 -0.26 3.65
CA GLY A 125 -8.65 -0.57 4.37
C GLY A 125 -8.92 -2.07 4.57
N ALA A 126 -7.91 -2.92 4.41
CA ALA A 126 -8.02 -4.36 4.56
C ALA A 126 -7.67 -4.82 5.98
N PHE A 127 -8.39 -5.83 6.49
CA PHE A 127 -8.06 -6.46 7.76
C PHE A 127 -6.91 -7.44 7.60
N THR A 128 -6.02 -7.46 8.61
CA THR A 128 -4.89 -8.38 8.63
C THR A 128 -5.15 -9.52 9.60
N PHE A 129 -5.19 -10.74 9.09
CA PHE A 129 -5.15 -11.96 9.89
C PHE A 129 -3.79 -12.63 9.71
N GLN A 130 -3.15 -13.03 10.80
CA GLN A 130 -1.83 -13.66 10.77
C GLN A 130 -1.85 -14.98 11.51
N ILE A 131 -1.50 -16.04 10.80
CA ILE A 131 -1.29 -17.35 11.38
C ILE A 131 0.14 -17.43 11.92
N THR A 132 0.28 -17.86 13.18
CA THR A 132 1.59 -18.16 13.77
C THR A 132 1.81 -19.66 13.73
N ILE A 133 2.74 -20.09 12.89
CA ILE A 133 3.09 -21.51 12.76
C ILE A 133 3.91 -21.94 14.00
N SER A 134 3.34 -22.79 14.85
CA SER A 134 4.01 -23.46 15.95
C SER A 134 4.36 -24.91 15.58
N LYS A 135 5.16 -25.58 16.42
CA LYS A 135 5.47 -27.01 16.22
C LYS A 135 4.23 -27.91 16.26
N GLN A 136 3.14 -27.45 16.86
CA GLN A 136 1.87 -28.17 17.00
C GLN A 136 0.84 -27.78 15.93
N TYR A 137 1.20 -26.83 15.04
CA TYR A 137 0.30 -26.38 13.98
C TYR A 137 0.07 -27.52 12.97
N ASN A 138 -1.17 -27.95 12.85
CA ASN A 138 -1.60 -29.03 11.98
C ASN A 138 -2.85 -28.62 11.18
N GLN A 139 -3.35 -29.52 10.35
CA GLN A 139 -4.50 -29.25 9.49
C GLN A 139 -5.78 -28.88 10.29
N ALA A 140 -5.98 -29.48 11.48
CA ALA A 140 -7.14 -29.14 12.32
C ALA A 140 -7.06 -27.69 12.82
N ALA A 141 -5.87 -27.23 13.24
CA ALA A 141 -5.65 -25.84 13.67
C ALA A 141 -5.73 -24.80 12.55
N LEU A 142 -5.76 -25.24 11.29
CA LEU A 142 -6.00 -24.35 10.14
C LEU A 142 -7.49 -24.05 9.96
N PHE A 143 -8.38 -24.95 10.38
CA PHE A 143 -9.83 -24.85 10.19
C PHE A 143 -10.61 -24.36 11.42
N GLU A 144 -9.90 -24.10 12.54
CA GLU A 144 -10.45 -23.40 13.71
C GLU A 144 -10.37 -21.86 13.52
#